data_53967b87f6d95347d13657d94da44b1b
#
_entry.id   53967b87f6d95347d13657d94da44b1b
#
_cell.length_a   1.000
_cell.length_b   1.000
_cell.length_c   1.000
_cell.angle_alpha   90.00
_cell.angle_beta   90.00
_cell.angle_gamma   90.00
#
_symmetry.space_group_name_H-M   'P 1'
#
loop_
_entity.id
_entity.type
_entity.pdbx_description
1 polymer ?
#
loop_
_entity_poly.entity_id
_entity_poly.type
_entity_poly.pdbx_seq_one_letter_code
_entity_poly.pdbx_strand_id
1 'polypeptide(L)'
;MKNVFLLLIFLSLSVFSQDSSYSLLKTKELNNSIRLNYTTVHMPDELNIYSNFQLKPTMGFVGLNYNIPINSWLYTGAGFHFAITGDQGGLFTLGVNLGVNKQLYKKLYFDASLHFGGGGGYRVLVDGGGILYSNIGLQYKTDNYSFGVQYGKVDFFTGFIKNDNVSFFIEIPSTLRIASYKSAQKEFIIDDTSKDLFWEKPGVKNVQQVTFDFLFPFGDSRTDSFQGNKPINNTLSLLGFEYQRYLTKDTFIYAHLDAMYQGLVAGYMNLFFGAGRNFVETKYVNLFAKFGVGAAGGRIFQEGGLAMYPSAGADIKITDKIGLSLHGGYHRAIGGTFEAYTSGFSLKYYGLSGGVTHPFTSEKAATIKTQGIELIAQNQTYFDVAKFGIPASDLQLIALKINYSLTNRLYVMGEASFAYKGKSGGYAHGLFGMGIKSNPFLNDKFSVFAETSVGVAGGGRVDSGEGVLIRPTVGINFHLTEDFSIQASGGQMVSPFGNVNSTNFNIGLSYRVSILNSRK
;
A
#
# COMPACT_ATOMS: atom_id res chain seq x y z
N MET A 1 19.49 32.02 8.36
CA MET A 1 18.40 31.12 8.81
C MET A 1 17.24 31.77 9.57
N LYS A 2 17.20 33.10 9.77
CA LYS A 2 16.07 33.76 10.48
C LYS A 2 14.94 34.25 9.55
N ASN A 3 15.14 34.30 8.24
CA ASN A 3 14.16 34.89 7.29
C ASN A 3 13.26 33.86 6.58
N VAL A 4 13.49 32.55 6.78
CA VAL A 4 12.64 31.49 6.18
C VAL A 4 11.43 31.18 7.06
N PHE A 5 11.49 31.48 8.37
CA PHE A 5 10.39 31.22 9.31
C PHE A 5 9.23 32.23 9.20
N LEU A 6 9.48 33.42 8.65
CA LEU A 6 8.44 34.43 8.47
C LEU A 6 7.58 34.24 7.23
N LEU A 7 8.03 33.46 6.23
CA LEU A 7 7.25 33.20 5.01
C LEU A 7 6.16 32.15 5.20
N LEU A 8 6.26 31.34 6.26
CA LEU A 8 5.26 30.29 6.58
C LEU A 8 4.04 30.80 7.37
N ILE A 9 4.12 31.99 7.95
CA ILE A 9 3.03 32.56 8.77
C ILE A 9 2.05 33.42 7.93
N PHE A 10 2.42 33.88 6.74
CA PHE A 10 1.55 34.72 5.89
C PHE A 10 0.63 33.94 4.93
N LEU A 11 0.67 32.60 4.93
CA LEU A 11 -0.21 31.75 4.08
C LEU A 11 -1.50 31.29 4.76
N SER A 12 -1.81 31.77 5.95
CA SER A 12 -2.96 31.32 6.73
C SER A 12 -4.00 32.39 6.95
N LEU A 13 -4.54 33.05 5.94
CA LEU A 13 -5.82 33.80 6.07
C LEU A 13 -6.38 34.10 4.68
N SER A 14 -6.89 33.09 4.00
CA SER A 14 -7.97 33.29 3.04
C SER A 14 -9.12 32.39 3.46
N VAL A 15 -10.01 32.97 4.27
CA VAL A 15 -11.34 32.42 4.50
C VAL A 15 -12.08 32.51 3.17
N PHE A 16 -12.14 31.41 2.44
CA PHE A 16 -12.98 31.31 1.25
C PHE A 16 -14.41 31.05 1.72
N SER A 17 -15.31 31.96 1.39
CA SER A 17 -16.74 31.75 1.35
C SER A 17 -16.99 30.46 0.53
N GLN A 18 -17.53 29.44 1.17
CA GLN A 18 -18.01 28.24 0.48
C GLN A 18 -19.40 28.58 -0.05
N ASP A 19 -19.51 28.66 -1.37
CA ASP A 19 -20.82 28.62 -2.03
C ASP A 19 -21.45 27.26 -1.73
N SER A 20 -22.42 27.24 -0.83
CA SER A 20 -23.28 26.09 -0.59
C SER A 20 -24.28 25.97 -1.74
N SER A 21 -23.84 25.41 -2.85
CA SER A 21 -24.75 25.04 -3.92
C SER A 21 -25.49 23.75 -3.50
N TYR A 22 -26.79 23.87 -3.29
CA TYR A 22 -27.72 22.75 -3.08
C TYR A 22 -27.84 21.91 -4.37
N SER A 23 -26.82 21.18 -4.74
CA SER A 23 -26.86 20.27 -5.86
C SER A 23 -26.95 18.83 -5.32
N LEU A 24 -27.89 18.04 -5.84
CA LEU A 24 -27.99 16.61 -5.57
C LEU A 24 -26.66 15.95 -5.90
N LEU A 25 -26.00 15.37 -4.90
CA LEU A 25 -24.74 14.65 -5.08
C LEU A 25 -24.97 13.39 -5.90
N LYS A 26 -24.50 13.37 -7.14
CA LYS A 26 -24.53 12.18 -7.98
C LYS A 26 -23.44 11.21 -7.52
N THR A 27 -23.84 10.04 -7.05
CA THR A 27 -22.95 8.98 -6.63
C THR A 27 -22.97 7.82 -7.62
N LYS A 28 -21.85 7.10 -7.68
CA LYS A 28 -21.69 5.85 -8.43
C LYS A 28 -21.22 4.76 -7.48
N GLU A 29 -21.77 3.59 -7.62
CA GLU A 29 -21.33 2.41 -6.88
C GLU A 29 -20.30 1.64 -7.72
N LEU A 30 -19.13 1.38 -7.12
CA LEU A 30 -18.09 0.53 -7.69
C LEU A 30 -18.13 -0.81 -6.97
N ASN A 31 -18.41 -1.87 -7.72
CA ASN A 31 -18.42 -3.24 -7.21
C ASN A 31 -17.02 -3.85 -7.32
N ASN A 32 -16.11 -3.34 -6.50
CA ASN A 32 -14.74 -3.80 -6.41
C ASN A 32 -14.66 -5.19 -5.76
N SER A 33 -13.50 -5.81 -5.83
CA SER A 33 -13.24 -7.06 -5.12
C SER A 33 -11.84 -7.12 -4.52
N ILE A 34 -11.71 -7.87 -3.44
CA ILE A 34 -10.43 -8.25 -2.83
C ILE A 34 -10.25 -9.74 -3.12
N ARG A 35 -9.19 -10.08 -3.86
CA ARG A 35 -8.84 -11.45 -4.21
C ARG A 35 -7.60 -11.87 -3.44
N LEU A 36 -7.70 -12.97 -2.70
CA LEU A 36 -6.58 -13.67 -2.10
C LEU A 36 -6.33 -14.92 -2.92
N ASN A 37 -5.13 -15.08 -3.46
CA ASN A 37 -4.71 -16.25 -4.21
C ASN A 37 -3.49 -16.92 -3.58
N TYR A 38 -3.40 -18.22 -3.78
CA TYR A 38 -2.25 -19.05 -3.41
C TYR A 38 -1.81 -19.88 -4.59
N THR A 39 -0.50 -19.93 -4.82
CA THR A 39 0.11 -20.81 -5.80
C THR A 39 1.41 -21.40 -5.29
N THR A 40 1.76 -22.59 -5.79
CA THR A 40 3.07 -23.20 -5.56
C THR A 40 3.92 -22.97 -6.80
N VAL A 41 5.05 -22.31 -6.61
CA VAL A 41 6.03 -22.04 -7.66
C VAL A 41 7.20 -23.00 -7.50
N HIS A 42 7.55 -23.73 -8.55
CA HIS A 42 8.72 -24.61 -8.56
C HIS A 42 9.97 -23.77 -8.79
N MET A 43 11.00 -24.05 -8.02
CA MET A 43 12.28 -23.36 -8.13
C MET A 43 13.14 -24.02 -9.20
N PRO A 44 13.98 -23.27 -9.94
CA PRO A 44 14.87 -23.85 -10.95
C PRO A 44 15.94 -24.74 -10.32
N ASP A 45 16.20 -25.89 -10.92
CA ASP A 45 17.19 -26.87 -10.44
C ASP A 45 18.65 -26.42 -10.57
N GLU A 46 18.92 -25.43 -11.42
CA GLU A 46 20.28 -25.04 -11.84
C GLU A 46 20.95 -23.98 -10.93
N LEU A 47 20.36 -23.61 -9.81
CA LEU A 47 20.82 -22.46 -9.02
C LEU A 47 21.91 -22.73 -7.99
N ASN A 48 22.57 -23.87 -8.06
CA ASN A 48 23.79 -24.16 -7.31
C ASN A 48 25.01 -23.25 -7.67
N ILE A 49 24.83 -22.26 -8.57
CA ILE A 49 25.94 -21.48 -9.15
C ILE A 49 26.53 -20.45 -8.16
N TYR A 50 25.80 -20.04 -7.12
CA TYR A 50 26.24 -18.93 -6.25
C TYR A 50 26.31 -19.23 -4.75
N SER A 51 25.89 -20.40 -4.32
CA SER A 51 26.01 -20.80 -2.91
C SER A 51 26.03 -22.33 -2.82
N ASN A 52 26.79 -22.84 -1.88
CA ASN A 52 26.67 -24.24 -1.41
C ASN A 52 25.31 -24.51 -0.73
N PHE A 53 24.29 -23.75 -1.09
CA PHE A 53 22.95 -23.76 -0.50
C PHE A 53 22.01 -24.48 -1.47
N GLN A 54 21.52 -25.61 -1.06
CA GLN A 54 20.51 -26.36 -1.82
C GLN A 54 19.15 -25.65 -1.60
N LEU A 55 18.62 -25.04 -2.66
CA LEU A 55 17.31 -24.40 -2.62
C LEU A 55 16.22 -25.45 -2.42
N LYS A 56 15.19 -25.11 -1.65
CA LYS A 56 13.97 -25.91 -1.59
C LYS A 56 13.29 -25.92 -2.97
N PRO A 57 12.76 -27.08 -3.40
CA PRO A 57 12.26 -27.24 -4.77
C PRO A 57 11.00 -26.40 -5.06
N THR A 58 10.33 -25.93 -4.02
CA THR A 58 9.07 -25.16 -4.17
C THR A 58 9.00 -23.99 -3.21
N MET A 59 8.27 -22.96 -3.64
CA MET A 59 7.90 -21.78 -2.88
C MET A 59 6.38 -21.64 -2.86
N GLY A 60 5.78 -21.43 -1.70
CA GLY A 60 4.38 -21.01 -1.58
C GLY A 60 4.29 -19.50 -1.75
N PHE A 61 3.50 -19.05 -2.72
CA PHE A 61 3.37 -17.64 -3.12
C PHE A 61 1.92 -17.20 -2.95
N VAL A 62 1.71 -16.23 -2.07
CA VAL A 62 0.39 -15.65 -1.77
C VAL A 62 0.27 -14.31 -2.46
N GLY A 63 -0.89 -14.03 -3.06
CA GLY A 63 -1.21 -12.74 -3.65
C GLY A 63 -2.45 -12.13 -3.02
N LEU A 64 -2.39 -10.84 -2.76
CA LEU A 64 -3.53 -10.01 -2.40
C LEU A 64 -3.75 -8.98 -3.50
N ASN A 65 -4.92 -9.04 -4.14
CA ASN A 65 -5.25 -8.17 -5.27
C ASN A 65 -6.52 -7.38 -4.96
N TYR A 66 -6.49 -6.08 -5.24
CA TYR A 66 -7.67 -5.22 -5.21
C TYR A 66 -8.07 -4.90 -6.64
N ASN A 67 -9.22 -5.39 -7.07
CA ASN A 67 -9.72 -5.29 -8.43
C ASN A 67 -10.87 -4.30 -8.52
N ILE A 68 -10.82 -3.42 -9.52
CA ILE A 68 -11.79 -2.37 -9.82
C ILE A 68 -12.41 -2.67 -11.18
N PRO A 69 -13.72 -2.85 -11.30
CA PRO A 69 -14.36 -3.11 -12.58
C PRO A 69 -14.30 -1.87 -13.47
N ILE A 70 -13.85 -2.06 -14.71
CA ILE A 70 -13.92 -1.05 -15.77
C ILE A 70 -15.30 -1.12 -16.43
N ASN A 71 -15.78 -2.36 -16.65
CA ASN A 71 -17.11 -2.65 -17.17
C ASN A 71 -17.59 -4.02 -16.66
N SER A 72 -18.64 -4.60 -17.26
CA SER A 72 -19.24 -5.86 -16.83
C SER A 72 -18.35 -7.11 -16.96
N TRP A 73 -17.26 -7.03 -17.74
CA TRP A 73 -16.38 -8.18 -18.01
C TRP A 73 -14.88 -7.87 -17.89
N LEU A 74 -14.49 -6.60 -17.83
CA LEU A 74 -13.09 -6.15 -17.73
C LEU A 74 -12.85 -5.48 -16.39
N TYR A 75 -11.76 -5.83 -15.72
CA TYR A 75 -11.31 -5.19 -14.49
C TYR A 75 -9.82 -4.83 -14.54
N THR A 76 -9.44 -3.88 -13.76
CA THR A 76 -8.04 -3.51 -13.47
C THR A 76 -7.83 -3.44 -11.96
N GLY A 77 -6.60 -3.34 -11.52
CA GLY A 77 -6.34 -3.22 -10.09
C GLY A 77 -4.87 -3.19 -9.73
N ALA A 78 -4.62 -3.39 -8.46
CA ALA A 78 -3.29 -3.51 -7.89
C ALA A 78 -3.14 -4.85 -7.19
N GLY A 79 -1.94 -5.43 -7.25
CA GLY A 79 -1.63 -6.70 -6.61
C GLY A 79 -0.31 -6.63 -5.85
N PHE A 80 -0.31 -7.26 -4.70
CA PHE A 80 0.87 -7.47 -3.87
C PHE A 80 1.03 -8.97 -3.64
N HIS A 81 2.22 -9.53 -3.94
CA HIS A 81 2.46 -10.95 -3.75
C HIS A 81 3.70 -11.16 -2.88
N PHE A 82 3.73 -12.25 -2.12
CA PHE A 82 4.82 -12.55 -1.21
C PHE A 82 4.97 -14.06 -0.96
N ALA A 83 6.21 -14.48 -0.72
CA ALA A 83 6.51 -15.83 -0.33
C ALA A 83 6.17 -16.09 1.14
N ILE A 84 5.59 -17.28 1.43
CA ILE A 84 5.27 -17.72 2.80
C ILE A 84 5.87 -19.05 3.17
N THR A 85 6.28 -19.88 2.19
CA THR A 85 6.95 -21.17 2.39
C THR A 85 8.10 -21.32 1.41
N GLY A 86 8.93 -22.33 1.60
CA GLY A 86 10.17 -22.52 0.85
C GLY A 86 11.35 -21.88 1.58
N ASP A 87 12.25 -21.27 0.83
CA ASP A 87 13.43 -20.56 1.33
C ASP A 87 13.59 -19.17 0.72
N GLN A 88 12.49 -18.61 0.19
CA GLN A 88 12.42 -17.31 -0.46
C GLN A 88 11.82 -16.21 0.47
N GLY A 89 12.05 -16.31 1.77
CA GLY A 89 11.62 -15.29 2.73
C GLY A 89 12.14 -13.90 2.35
N GLY A 90 11.25 -12.91 2.37
CA GLY A 90 11.55 -11.57 1.89
C GLY A 90 11.37 -11.36 0.39
N LEU A 91 10.83 -12.32 -0.34
CA LEU A 91 10.36 -12.12 -1.71
C LEU A 91 9.00 -11.42 -1.65
N PHE A 92 8.98 -10.18 -2.09
CA PHE A 92 7.77 -9.35 -2.22
C PHE A 92 7.67 -8.77 -3.62
N THR A 93 6.46 -8.66 -4.15
CA THR A 93 6.20 -7.99 -5.43
C THR A 93 5.00 -7.06 -5.35
N LEU A 94 5.04 -5.97 -6.08
CA LEU A 94 3.94 -5.03 -6.24
C LEU A 94 3.72 -4.76 -7.73
N GLY A 95 2.47 -4.66 -8.17
CA GLY A 95 2.18 -4.36 -9.56
C GLY A 95 0.73 -4.03 -9.82
N VAL A 96 0.43 -3.92 -11.11
CA VAL A 96 -0.91 -3.65 -11.63
C VAL A 96 -1.51 -4.91 -12.25
N ASN A 97 -2.82 -5.03 -12.12
CA ASN A 97 -3.59 -6.14 -12.66
C ASN A 97 -4.46 -5.66 -13.83
N LEU A 98 -4.62 -6.50 -14.82
CA LEU A 98 -5.64 -6.39 -15.85
C LEU A 98 -6.29 -7.76 -16.01
N GLY A 99 -7.61 -7.83 -16.04
CA GLY A 99 -8.26 -9.12 -16.17
C GLY A 99 -9.66 -9.06 -16.77
N VAL A 100 -10.07 -10.22 -17.23
CA VAL A 100 -11.37 -10.47 -17.84
C VAL A 100 -12.13 -11.46 -16.97
N ASN A 101 -13.38 -11.14 -16.66
CA ASN A 101 -14.27 -12.02 -15.92
C ASN A 101 -15.63 -12.05 -16.60
N LYS A 102 -15.95 -13.16 -17.29
CA LYS A 102 -17.14 -13.30 -18.12
C LYS A 102 -17.99 -14.48 -17.68
N GLN A 103 -19.27 -14.25 -17.46
CA GLN A 103 -20.22 -15.30 -17.15
C GLN A 103 -20.32 -16.32 -18.30
N LEU A 104 -20.17 -17.59 -17.99
CA LEU A 104 -20.35 -18.72 -18.92
C LEU A 104 -21.74 -19.34 -18.72
N TYR A 105 -22.08 -19.68 -17.50
CA TYR A 105 -23.36 -20.32 -17.19
C TYR A 105 -23.71 -20.12 -15.71
N LYS A 106 -24.90 -19.59 -15.41
CA LYS A 106 -25.38 -19.35 -14.03
C LYS A 106 -24.34 -18.66 -13.14
N LYS A 107 -23.80 -19.37 -12.17
CA LYS A 107 -22.80 -18.88 -11.21
C LYS A 107 -21.34 -19.18 -11.64
N LEU A 108 -21.15 -19.78 -12.82
CA LEU A 108 -19.84 -20.13 -13.36
C LEU A 108 -19.34 -19.04 -14.31
N TYR A 109 -18.13 -18.58 -14.09
CA TYR A 109 -17.48 -17.54 -14.86
C TYR A 109 -16.13 -18.01 -15.38
N PHE A 110 -15.78 -17.56 -16.57
CA PHE A 110 -14.42 -17.55 -17.09
C PHE A 110 -13.68 -16.39 -16.46
N ASP A 111 -12.45 -16.64 -16.01
CA ASP A 111 -11.57 -15.61 -15.46
C ASP A 111 -10.18 -15.73 -16.09
N ALA A 112 -9.64 -14.62 -16.58
CA ALA A 112 -8.26 -14.54 -17.05
C ALA A 112 -7.66 -13.24 -16.55
N SER A 113 -6.40 -13.29 -16.09
CA SER A 113 -5.74 -12.14 -15.49
C SER A 113 -4.26 -12.07 -15.86
N LEU A 114 -3.75 -10.86 -15.90
CA LEU A 114 -2.36 -10.52 -16.08
C LEU A 114 -1.94 -9.57 -14.96
N HIS A 115 -0.89 -9.93 -14.24
CA HIS A 115 -0.23 -9.06 -13.28
C HIS A 115 1.15 -8.70 -13.82
N PHE A 116 1.43 -7.40 -13.92
CA PHE A 116 2.74 -6.86 -14.26
C PHE A 116 3.27 -6.05 -13.09
N GLY A 117 4.48 -6.35 -12.64
CA GLY A 117 5.02 -5.68 -11.48
C GLY A 117 6.54 -5.76 -11.35
N GLY A 118 6.97 -5.30 -10.19
CA GLY A 118 8.36 -5.39 -9.75
C GLY A 118 8.45 -6.00 -8.37
N GLY A 119 9.63 -6.50 -8.02
CA GLY A 119 9.84 -7.04 -6.69
C GLY A 119 11.15 -7.79 -6.56
N GLY A 120 11.23 -8.55 -5.50
CA GLY A 120 12.36 -9.43 -5.28
C GLY A 120 12.57 -9.75 -3.81
N GLY A 121 13.53 -10.55 -3.57
CA GLY A 121 14.04 -10.99 -2.32
C GLY A 121 15.42 -11.55 -2.58
N TYR A 122 15.52 -12.76 -3.09
CA TYR A 122 16.77 -13.31 -3.58
C TYR A 122 17.07 -12.75 -4.97
N ARG A 123 17.78 -11.64 -5.05
CA ARG A 123 18.09 -10.90 -6.29
C ARG A 123 18.78 -11.73 -7.38
N VAL A 124 19.53 -12.77 -7.03
CA VAL A 124 20.17 -13.69 -7.98
C VAL A 124 19.11 -14.43 -8.79
N LEU A 125 17.94 -14.73 -8.20
CA LEU A 125 16.83 -15.42 -8.84
C LEU A 125 15.94 -14.49 -9.67
N VAL A 126 15.82 -13.24 -9.26
CA VAL A 126 14.91 -12.26 -9.86
C VAL A 126 15.63 -11.16 -10.64
N ASP A 127 16.97 -11.07 -10.55
CA ASP A 127 17.84 -10.07 -11.17
C ASP A 127 17.30 -8.63 -11.09
N GLY A 128 16.62 -8.15 -12.13
CA GLY A 128 16.01 -6.83 -12.15
C GLY A 128 14.69 -6.72 -11.41
N GLY A 129 14.07 -7.84 -11.01
CA GLY A 129 12.82 -7.89 -10.23
C GLY A 129 11.53 -7.89 -11.05
N GLY A 130 11.61 -7.78 -12.38
CA GLY A 130 10.42 -7.73 -13.22
C GLY A 130 9.63 -9.04 -13.19
N ILE A 131 8.34 -8.97 -12.84
CA ILE A 131 7.42 -10.11 -12.79
C ILE A 131 6.26 -9.92 -13.76
N LEU A 132 5.95 -10.98 -14.49
CA LEU A 132 4.73 -11.16 -15.25
C LEU A 132 4.02 -12.43 -14.74
N TYR A 133 2.83 -12.28 -14.19
CA TYR A 133 2.04 -13.41 -13.73
C TYR A 133 0.72 -13.45 -14.51
N SER A 134 0.58 -14.44 -15.39
CA SER A 134 -0.59 -14.64 -16.24
C SER A 134 -1.40 -15.84 -15.77
N ASN A 135 -2.71 -15.73 -15.77
CA ASN A 135 -3.62 -16.78 -15.31
C ASN A 135 -4.85 -16.88 -16.20
N ILE A 136 -5.35 -18.10 -16.33
CA ILE A 136 -6.62 -18.42 -16.98
C ILE A 136 -7.32 -19.52 -16.19
N GLY A 137 -8.63 -19.41 -15.99
CA GLY A 137 -9.34 -20.41 -15.22
C GLY A 137 -10.84 -20.17 -15.09
N LEU A 138 -11.39 -20.76 -14.06
CA LEU A 138 -12.82 -20.73 -13.77
C LEU A 138 -13.04 -20.19 -12.36
N GLN A 139 -14.11 -19.40 -12.24
CA GLN A 139 -14.59 -18.81 -10.99
C GLN A 139 -16.04 -19.19 -10.76
N TYR A 140 -16.37 -19.64 -9.56
CA TYR A 140 -17.73 -19.84 -9.11
C TYR A 140 -18.11 -18.72 -8.14
N LYS A 141 -19.17 -17.97 -8.47
CA LYS A 141 -19.65 -16.83 -7.67
C LYS A 141 -20.84 -17.23 -6.81
N THR A 142 -20.74 -16.95 -5.53
CA THR A 142 -21.87 -16.93 -4.60
C THR A 142 -22.28 -15.48 -4.33
N ASP A 143 -23.26 -15.27 -3.48
CA ASP A 143 -23.75 -13.92 -3.18
C ASP A 143 -22.75 -13.11 -2.33
N ASN A 144 -21.93 -13.77 -1.49
CA ASN A 144 -21.04 -13.12 -0.53
C ASN A 144 -19.55 -13.27 -0.87
N TYR A 145 -19.17 -14.26 -1.66
CA TYR A 145 -17.79 -14.55 -2.03
C TYR A 145 -17.73 -15.35 -3.33
N SER A 146 -16.56 -15.41 -3.90
CA SER A 146 -16.29 -16.27 -5.06
C SER A 146 -15.04 -17.08 -4.81
N PHE A 147 -14.90 -18.20 -5.43
CA PHE A 147 -13.71 -19.01 -5.41
C PHE A 147 -13.40 -19.55 -6.81
N GLY A 148 -12.14 -19.80 -7.07
CA GLY A 148 -11.74 -20.28 -8.39
C GLY A 148 -10.42 -20.99 -8.40
N VAL A 149 -10.20 -21.64 -9.53
CA VAL A 149 -8.96 -22.34 -9.87
C VAL A 149 -8.47 -21.79 -11.20
N GLN A 150 -7.19 -21.50 -11.26
CA GLN A 150 -6.54 -20.97 -12.45
C GLN A 150 -5.28 -21.77 -12.75
N TYR A 151 -5.00 -21.98 -14.02
CA TYR A 151 -3.71 -22.36 -14.54
C TYR A 151 -2.99 -21.11 -15.01
N GLY A 152 -1.73 -20.95 -14.67
CA GLY A 152 -0.99 -19.74 -14.99
C GLY A 152 0.51 -19.94 -15.05
N LYS A 153 1.20 -18.85 -15.34
CA LYS A 153 2.65 -18.79 -15.43
C LYS A 153 3.17 -17.61 -14.62
N VAL A 154 4.05 -17.91 -13.67
CA VAL A 154 4.89 -16.91 -12.98
C VAL A 154 6.20 -16.80 -13.76
N ASP A 155 6.51 -15.63 -14.27
CA ASP A 155 7.72 -15.34 -15.03
C ASP A 155 8.41 -14.09 -14.45
N PHE A 156 9.52 -14.30 -13.73
CA PHE A 156 10.46 -13.21 -13.44
C PHE A 156 11.33 -13.02 -14.68
N PHE A 157 10.83 -12.23 -15.64
CA PHE A 157 11.37 -12.13 -17.00
C PHE A 157 12.81 -11.58 -17.07
N THR A 158 13.30 -10.96 -16.00
CA THR A 158 14.71 -10.56 -15.85
C THR A 158 15.52 -11.55 -15.02
N GLY A 159 14.90 -12.61 -14.49
CA GLY A 159 15.52 -13.58 -13.59
C GLY A 159 15.38 -15.03 -14.07
N PHE A 160 15.54 -15.95 -13.13
CA PHE A 160 15.58 -17.39 -13.40
C PHE A 160 14.26 -18.12 -13.06
N ILE A 161 13.36 -17.50 -12.32
CA ILE A 161 12.09 -18.12 -11.93
C ILE A 161 11.11 -18.00 -13.10
N LYS A 162 10.83 -19.12 -13.76
CA LYS A 162 9.84 -19.27 -14.83
C LYS A 162 9.13 -20.58 -14.62
N ASN A 163 7.87 -20.50 -14.22
CA ASN A 163 7.13 -21.70 -13.84
C ASN A 163 5.66 -21.62 -14.18
N ASP A 164 5.15 -22.70 -14.76
CA ASP A 164 3.73 -22.94 -14.91
C ASP A 164 3.18 -23.50 -13.60
N ASN A 165 2.00 -23.04 -13.19
CA ASN A 165 1.45 -23.37 -11.90
C ASN A 165 -0.07 -23.46 -11.93
N VAL A 166 -0.61 -24.08 -10.87
CA VAL A 166 -2.04 -24.01 -10.56
C VAL A 166 -2.21 -23.12 -9.33
N SER A 167 -3.12 -22.17 -9.41
CA SER A 167 -3.47 -21.29 -8.32
C SER A 167 -4.93 -21.47 -7.90
N PHE A 168 -5.17 -21.30 -6.62
CA PHE A 168 -6.51 -21.23 -6.03
C PHE A 168 -6.74 -19.82 -5.50
N PHE A 169 -7.95 -19.31 -5.65
CA PHE A 169 -8.27 -18.02 -5.09
C PHE A 169 -9.66 -17.98 -4.44
N ILE A 170 -9.76 -17.11 -3.46
CA ILE A 170 -11.02 -16.62 -2.92
C ILE A 170 -11.13 -15.12 -3.20
N GLU A 171 -12.32 -14.66 -3.58
CA GLU A 171 -12.59 -13.27 -3.87
C GLU A 171 -13.80 -12.80 -3.08
N ILE A 172 -13.64 -11.68 -2.39
CA ILE A 172 -14.65 -11.05 -1.55
C ILE A 172 -15.08 -9.75 -2.20
N PRO A 173 -16.38 -9.55 -2.49
CA PRO A 173 -16.87 -8.30 -3.03
C PRO A 173 -16.66 -7.16 -2.02
N SER A 174 -16.30 -6.00 -2.53
CA SER A 174 -16.06 -4.79 -1.75
C SER A 174 -16.69 -3.60 -2.46
N THR A 175 -17.90 -3.24 -2.07
CA THR A 175 -18.60 -2.12 -2.67
C THR A 175 -18.07 -0.80 -2.11
N LEU A 176 -17.71 0.12 -3.00
CA LEU A 176 -17.30 1.48 -2.69
C LEU A 176 -18.23 2.48 -3.40
N ARG A 177 -18.84 3.39 -2.66
CA ARG A 177 -19.62 4.48 -3.25
C ARG A 177 -18.74 5.72 -3.39
N ILE A 178 -18.69 6.25 -4.59
CA ILE A 178 -17.87 7.41 -4.97
C ILE A 178 -18.73 8.48 -5.64
N ALA A 179 -18.18 9.68 -5.69
CA ALA A 179 -18.69 10.77 -6.52
C ALA A 179 -17.62 11.22 -7.52
N SER A 180 -18.01 12.01 -8.54
CA SER A 180 -17.05 12.63 -9.45
C SER A 180 -16.03 13.48 -8.69
N TYR A 181 -14.80 13.54 -9.19
CA TYR A 181 -13.73 14.35 -8.61
C TYR A 181 -14.07 15.87 -8.56
N LYS A 182 -14.94 16.36 -9.43
CA LYS A 182 -15.47 17.74 -9.36
C LYS A 182 -16.22 18.05 -8.06
N SER A 183 -16.70 17.01 -7.39
CA SER A 183 -17.36 17.14 -6.09
C SER A 183 -16.37 17.18 -4.92
N ALA A 184 -15.07 17.01 -5.15
CA ALA A 184 -14.06 16.95 -4.10
C ALA A 184 -14.07 18.22 -3.23
N GLN A 185 -13.94 18.03 -1.91
CA GLN A 185 -13.88 19.08 -0.89
C GLN A 185 -15.15 19.93 -0.74
N LYS A 186 -16.27 19.51 -1.37
CA LYS A 186 -17.56 20.20 -1.25
C LYS A 186 -18.40 19.57 -0.15
N GLU A 187 -19.30 20.36 0.40
CA GLU A 187 -20.33 19.92 1.36
C GLU A 187 -21.66 19.76 0.64
N PHE A 188 -22.35 18.68 0.97
CA PHE A 188 -23.67 18.37 0.43
C PHE A 188 -24.62 18.09 1.58
N ILE A 189 -25.84 18.60 1.48
CA ILE A 189 -26.93 18.30 2.41
C ILE A 189 -27.73 17.18 1.79
N ILE A 190 -27.93 16.10 2.53
CA ILE A 190 -28.81 14.99 2.14
C ILE A 190 -30.12 15.20 2.87
N ASP A 191 -31.15 15.38 2.11
CA ASP A 191 -32.51 15.53 2.57
C ASP A 191 -33.18 14.15 2.68
N ASP A 192 -34.18 14.04 3.55
CA ASP A 192 -34.96 12.83 3.85
C ASP A 192 -35.76 12.29 2.63
N THR A 193 -35.81 13.04 1.53
CA THR A 193 -36.45 12.63 0.27
C THR A 193 -35.58 11.70 -0.57
N SER A 194 -34.29 11.54 -0.27
CA SER A 194 -33.43 10.58 -0.95
C SER A 194 -33.73 9.16 -0.43
N LYS A 195 -34.55 8.42 -1.16
CA LYS A 195 -34.87 7.00 -0.90
C LYS A 195 -33.66 6.06 -1.12
N ASP A 196 -32.43 6.53 -0.93
CA ASP A 196 -31.22 5.75 -1.14
C ASP A 196 -30.82 5.06 0.17
N LEU A 197 -31.07 3.73 0.25
CA LEU A 197 -30.75 2.85 1.38
C LEU A 197 -29.28 2.97 1.89
N PHE A 198 -28.39 3.52 1.08
CA PHE A 198 -26.99 3.74 1.49
C PHE A 198 -26.88 4.73 2.67
N TRP A 199 -27.72 5.74 2.68
CA TRP A 199 -27.71 6.78 3.71
C TRP A 199 -28.42 6.36 5.00
N GLU A 200 -29.18 5.28 4.96
CA GLU A 200 -29.81 4.67 6.15
C GLU A 200 -28.81 3.84 6.97
N LYS A 201 -27.66 3.47 6.37
CA LYS A 201 -26.65 2.65 7.06
C LYS A 201 -25.72 3.53 7.91
N PRO A 202 -25.33 3.06 9.11
CA PRO A 202 -24.31 3.75 9.90
C PRO A 202 -22.96 3.75 9.18
N GLY A 203 -22.20 4.83 9.34
CA GLY A 203 -20.85 4.92 8.82
C GLY A 203 -19.93 3.87 9.46
N VAL A 204 -19.04 3.30 8.65
CA VAL A 204 -18.05 2.32 9.11
C VAL A 204 -16.82 3.07 9.66
N LYS A 205 -16.52 2.84 10.94
CA LYS A 205 -15.31 3.37 11.58
C LYS A 205 -14.06 2.77 10.93
N ASN A 206 -13.12 3.61 10.58
CA ASN A 206 -11.79 3.21 10.11
C ASN A 206 -10.72 4.01 10.83
N VAL A 207 -9.51 3.47 10.88
CA VAL A 207 -8.34 4.14 11.45
C VAL A 207 -7.18 3.99 10.48
N GLN A 208 -6.52 5.09 10.21
CA GLN A 208 -5.27 5.15 9.47
C GLN A 208 -4.20 5.60 10.45
N GLN A 209 -3.06 4.91 10.45
CA GLN A 209 -2.00 5.28 11.36
C GLN A 209 -0.62 5.13 10.72
N VAL A 210 0.25 6.07 11.03
CA VAL A 210 1.68 5.97 10.77
C VAL A 210 2.33 5.40 12.03
N THR A 211 3.09 4.32 11.87
CA THR A 211 3.69 3.55 12.98
C THR A 211 5.21 3.73 13.02
N PHE A 212 5.74 3.80 14.21
CA PHE A 212 7.17 3.73 14.51
C PHE A 212 7.38 2.56 15.45
N ASP A 213 7.94 1.48 14.92
CA ASP A 213 8.12 0.21 15.62
C ASP A 213 9.60 -0.06 15.87
N PHE A 214 9.90 -0.58 17.06
CA PHE A 214 11.23 -0.98 17.49
C PHE A 214 11.19 -2.47 17.81
N LEU A 215 12.00 -3.25 17.09
CA LEU A 215 12.17 -4.67 17.33
C LEU A 215 13.46 -4.88 18.12
N PHE A 216 13.36 -5.64 19.19
CA PHE A 216 14.46 -6.05 20.06
C PHE A 216 14.71 -7.54 19.84
N PRO A 217 15.56 -7.92 18.86
CA PRO A 217 15.87 -9.31 18.58
C PRO A 217 16.49 -10.01 19.79
N PHE A 218 16.16 -11.27 19.96
CA PHE A 218 16.73 -12.10 21.02
C PHE A 218 16.87 -13.56 20.54
N GLY A 219 17.35 -14.46 21.42
CA GLY A 219 17.55 -15.85 21.11
C GLY A 219 18.61 -16.04 20.02
N ASP A 220 18.33 -16.90 19.05
CA ASP A 220 19.22 -17.18 17.92
C ASP A 220 18.87 -16.34 16.66
N SER A 221 18.38 -15.11 16.86
CA SER A 221 18.07 -14.19 15.76
C SER A 221 19.33 -13.81 14.99
N ARG A 222 19.33 -14.09 13.66
CA ARG A 222 20.50 -13.91 12.79
C ARG A 222 20.16 -13.14 11.54
N THR A 223 21.18 -12.49 10.98
CA THR A 223 21.12 -11.93 9.63
C THR A 223 21.08 -13.05 8.58
N ASP A 224 20.65 -12.71 7.37
CA ASP A 224 20.68 -13.65 6.23
C ASP A 224 22.12 -14.11 5.89
N SER A 225 22.22 -15.17 5.10
CA SER A 225 23.51 -15.73 4.66
C SER A 225 24.35 -14.73 3.87
N PHE A 226 23.68 -13.78 3.18
CA PHE A 226 24.35 -12.72 2.41
C PHE A 226 25.12 -11.75 3.31
N GLN A 227 24.66 -11.52 4.53
CA GLN A 227 25.35 -10.73 5.55
C GLN A 227 26.23 -11.57 6.47
N GLY A 228 26.41 -12.85 6.16
CA GLY A 228 27.31 -13.79 6.85
C GLY A 228 26.67 -14.48 8.05
N ASN A 229 25.34 -14.56 8.13
CA ASN A 229 24.61 -15.27 9.18
C ASN A 229 25.05 -14.87 10.60
N LYS A 230 25.17 -13.57 10.85
CA LYS A 230 25.65 -13.00 12.13
C LYS A 230 24.50 -12.82 13.12
N PRO A 231 24.74 -12.98 14.44
CA PRO A 231 23.76 -12.62 15.45
C PRO A 231 23.31 -11.15 15.32
N ILE A 232 22.02 -10.90 15.52
CA ILE A 232 21.46 -9.55 15.50
C ILE A 232 21.36 -9.07 16.95
N ASN A 233 22.23 -8.14 17.32
CA ASN A 233 22.28 -7.56 18.67
C ASN A 233 21.74 -6.11 18.71
N ASN A 234 21.43 -5.54 17.54
CA ASN A 234 20.95 -4.17 17.43
C ASN A 234 19.42 -4.12 17.44
N THR A 235 18.88 -3.05 17.99
CA THR A 235 17.47 -2.72 17.81
C THR A 235 17.21 -2.38 16.34
N LEU A 236 16.13 -2.94 15.76
CA LEU A 236 15.69 -2.62 14.43
C LEU A 236 14.57 -1.59 14.52
N SER A 237 14.75 -0.44 13.89
CA SER A 237 13.75 0.65 13.87
C SER A 237 13.02 0.65 12.53
N LEU A 238 11.68 0.61 12.58
CA LEU A 238 10.82 0.50 11.41
C LEU A 238 9.85 1.68 11.35
N LEU A 239 9.57 2.10 10.13
CA LEU A 239 8.51 3.07 9.81
C LEU A 239 7.45 2.35 8.98
N GLY A 240 6.19 2.51 9.36
CA GLY A 240 5.10 1.80 8.73
C GLY A 240 3.80 2.57 8.63
N PHE A 241 2.87 1.88 8.00
CA PHE A 241 1.48 2.32 7.88
C PHE A 241 0.55 1.16 8.21
N GLU A 242 -0.51 1.44 8.99
CA GLU A 242 -1.56 0.48 9.28
C GLU A 242 -2.92 1.10 8.98
N TYR A 243 -3.76 0.31 8.30
CA TYR A 243 -5.17 0.62 8.07
C TYR A 243 -6.04 -0.36 8.84
N GLN A 244 -6.96 0.15 9.66
CA GLN A 244 -7.94 -0.64 10.41
C GLN A 244 -9.34 -0.35 9.90
N ARG A 245 -10.15 -1.38 9.71
CA ARG A 245 -11.58 -1.29 9.40
C ARG A 245 -12.39 -2.02 10.47
N TYR A 246 -13.27 -1.31 11.12
CA TYR A 246 -14.12 -1.87 12.16
C TYR A 246 -15.28 -2.68 11.54
N LEU A 247 -15.43 -3.91 12.02
CA LEU A 247 -16.54 -4.80 11.65
C LEU A 247 -17.70 -4.65 12.64
N THR A 248 -17.38 -4.37 13.88
CA THR A 248 -18.34 -4.07 14.97
C THR A 248 -17.89 -2.81 15.69
N LYS A 249 -18.53 -2.44 16.79
CA LYS A 249 -18.14 -1.28 17.61
C LYS A 249 -16.70 -1.39 18.11
N ASP A 250 -16.27 -2.58 18.48
CA ASP A 250 -15.02 -2.86 19.19
C ASP A 250 -14.02 -3.75 18.40
N THR A 251 -14.49 -4.50 17.39
CA THR A 251 -13.69 -5.46 16.64
C THR A 251 -13.31 -4.91 15.27
N PHE A 252 -12.07 -5.03 14.89
CA PHE A 252 -11.53 -4.55 13.62
C PHE A 252 -10.64 -5.58 12.93
N ILE A 253 -10.57 -5.48 11.61
CA ILE A 253 -9.54 -6.11 10.78
C ILE A 253 -8.52 -5.04 10.39
N TYR A 254 -7.28 -5.46 10.13
CA TYR A 254 -6.23 -4.52 9.75
C TYR A 254 -5.25 -5.09 8.73
N ALA A 255 -4.60 -4.18 8.02
CA ALA A 255 -3.42 -4.41 7.20
C ALA A 255 -2.31 -3.48 7.68
N HIS A 256 -1.13 -4.03 7.94
CA HIS A 256 0.04 -3.33 8.46
C HIS A 256 1.24 -3.60 7.55
N LEU A 257 1.92 -2.57 7.14
CA LEU A 257 3.14 -2.62 6.33
C LEU A 257 4.18 -1.72 6.99
N ASP A 258 5.35 -2.24 7.27
CA ASP A 258 6.48 -1.47 7.74
C ASP A 258 7.80 -1.89 7.08
N ALA A 259 8.78 -0.99 7.09
CA ALA A 259 10.11 -1.26 6.60
C ALA A 259 11.16 -0.57 7.49
N MET A 260 12.31 -1.20 7.56
CA MET A 260 13.40 -0.77 8.44
C MET A 260 14.11 0.45 7.89
N TYR A 261 14.38 1.42 8.77
CA TYR A 261 15.19 2.60 8.48
C TYR A 261 16.47 2.67 9.31
N GLN A 262 16.65 1.79 10.31
CA GLN A 262 17.85 1.74 11.15
C GLN A 262 18.02 0.37 11.79
N GLY A 263 19.28 -0.05 12.00
CA GLY A 263 19.66 -1.25 12.76
C GLY A 263 20.46 -2.27 11.96
N LEU A 264 20.13 -2.48 10.69
CA LEU A 264 20.88 -3.29 9.72
C LEU A 264 21.04 -2.52 8.41
N VAL A 265 21.78 -3.09 7.45
CA VAL A 265 21.75 -2.62 6.08
C VAL A 265 20.32 -2.68 5.56
N ALA A 266 19.84 -1.62 4.96
CA ALA A 266 18.47 -1.45 4.50
C ALA A 266 17.95 -2.64 3.65
N GLY A 267 16.67 -2.99 3.83
CA GLY A 267 16.01 -4.04 3.04
C GLY A 267 15.16 -5.04 3.82
N TYR A 268 14.94 -4.84 5.12
CA TYR A 268 13.96 -5.60 5.90
C TYR A 268 12.58 -4.95 5.85
N MET A 269 11.54 -5.74 5.66
CA MET A 269 10.15 -5.29 5.70
C MET A 269 9.20 -6.36 6.23
N ASN A 270 8.06 -5.91 6.75
CA ASN A 270 6.95 -6.73 7.21
C ASN A 270 5.66 -6.34 6.51
N LEU A 271 4.81 -7.34 6.29
CA LEU A 271 3.42 -7.15 5.90
C LEU A 271 2.55 -8.09 6.73
N PHE A 272 1.60 -7.55 7.49
CA PHE A 272 0.67 -8.32 8.30
C PHE A 272 -0.77 -8.00 7.96
N PHE A 273 -1.60 -9.04 8.00
CA PHE A 273 -3.06 -8.95 8.00
C PHE A 273 -3.58 -9.61 9.26
N GLY A 274 -4.60 -9.02 9.87
CA GLY A 274 -5.06 -9.56 11.12
C GLY A 274 -6.37 -8.97 11.60
N ALA A 275 -6.68 -9.33 12.83
CA ALA A 275 -7.83 -8.81 13.55
C ALA A 275 -7.43 -8.33 14.94
N GLY A 276 -8.22 -7.41 15.46
CA GLY A 276 -8.02 -6.89 16.80
C GLY A 276 -9.34 -6.48 17.45
N ARG A 277 -9.26 -6.25 18.75
CA ARG A 277 -10.40 -5.84 19.55
C ARG A 277 -10.02 -4.80 20.58
N ASN A 278 -10.88 -3.80 20.77
CA ASN A 278 -10.82 -2.88 21.90
C ASN A 278 -11.56 -3.53 23.08
N PHE A 279 -10.87 -3.73 24.20
CA PHE A 279 -11.45 -4.30 25.42
C PHE A 279 -11.98 -3.22 26.36
N VAL A 280 -11.35 -2.06 26.33
CA VAL A 280 -11.78 -0.87 27.07
C VAL A 280 -11.88 0.27 26.08
N GLU A 281 -13.02 0.92 26.06
CA GLU A 281 -13.24 2.11 25.24
C GLU A 281 -13.84 3.21 26.12
N THR A 282 -13.05 4.25 26.37
CA THR A 282 -13.47 5.45 27.08
C THR A 282 -13.46 6.65 26.13
N LYS A 283 -13.85 7.81 26.64
CA LYS A 283 -13.76 9.06 25.87
C LYS A 283 -12.31 9.39 25.46
N TYR A 284 -11.33 9.06 26.29
CA TYR A 284 -9.93 9.48 26.11
C TYR A 284 -8.97 8.34 25.82
N VAL A 285 -9.24 7.13 26.33
CA VAL A 285 -8.33 5.99 26.25
C VAL A 285 -9.07 4.75 25.76
N ASN A 286 -8.45 4.02 24.84
CA ASN A 286 -8.86 2.67 24.45
C ASN A 286 -7.71 1.70 24.73
N LEU A 287 -8.02 0.52 25.27
CA LEU A 287 -7.08 -0.60 25.36
C LEU A 287 -7.45 -1.64 24.32
N PHE A 288 -6.46 -2.09 23.58
CA PHE A 288 -6.67 -3.06 22.49
C PHE A 288 -5.66 -4.20 22.53
N ALA A 289 -6.03 -5.32 21.91
CA ALA A 289 -5.10 -6.33 21.46
C ALA A 289 -5.42 -6.72 20.02
N LYS A 290 -4.39 -7.12 19.28
CA LYS A 290 -4.50 -7.56 17.88
C LYS A 290 -3.54 -8.71 17.60
N PHE A 291 -3.88 -9.51 16.61
CA PHE A 291 -3.06 -10.61 16.12
C PHE A 291 -2.97 -10.52 14.61
N GLY A 292 -1.75 -10.56 14.08
CA GLY A 292 -1.47 -10.54 12.66
C GLY A 292 -0.65 -11.74 12.21
N VAL A 293 -0.93 -12.16 11.00
CA VAL A 293 -0.16 -13.15 10.25
C VAL A 293 0.17 -12.56 8.89
N GLY A 294 1.35 -12.84 8.40
CA GLY A 294 1.76 -12.31 7.11
C GLY A 294 3.16 -12.73 6.71
N ALA A 295 3.87 -11.83 6.06
CA ALA A 295 5.21 -12.08 5.59
C ALA A 295 6.19 -11.05 6.16
N ALA A 296 7.36 -11.54 6.51
CA ALA A 296 8.50 -10.73 6.93
C ALA A 296 9.74 -11.19 6.20
N GLY A 297 10.71 -10.33 6.00
CA GLY A 297 11.97 -10.78 5.45
C GLY A 297 12.82 -9.69 4.81
N GLY A 298 13.94 -10.14 4.27
CA GLY A 298 15.05 -9.30 3.85
C GLY A 298 16.01 -9.01 5.00
N ARG A 299 17.27 -9.35 4.83
CA ARG A 299 18.36 -9.13 5.79
C ARG A 299 18.34 -10.00 7.05
N ILE A 300 17.26 -10.70 7.36
CA ILE A 300 17.17 -11.65 8.47
C ILE A 300 17.21 -13.10 7.97
N PHE A 301 17.68 -14.02 8.81
CA PHE A 301 17.64 -15.44 8.52
C PHE A 301 16.22 -15.96 8.70
N GLN A 302 15.56 -16.15 7.57
CA GLN A 302 14.20 -16.63 7.48
C GLN A 302 14.04 -17.48 6.21
N GLU A 303 13.52 -18.69 6.34
CA GLU A 303 13.37 -19.57 5.20
C GLU A 303 12.16 -19.16 4.34
N GLY A 304 10.94 -19.29 4.86
CA GLY A 304 9.74 -19.20 4.06
C GLY A 304 9.08 -17.82 3.92
N GLY A 305 9.35 -16.90 4.81
CA GLY A 305 8.71 -15.60 4.86
C GLY A 305 7.54 -15.47 5.83
N LEU A 306 6.86 -16.56 6.18
CA LEU A 306 5.72 -16.52 7.09
C LEU A 306 6.11 -15.99 8.48
N ALA A 307 5.34 -15.01 8.96
CA ALA A 307 5.56 -14.41 10.28
C ALA A 307 4.24 -14.15 11.01
N MET A 308 4.31 -14.04 12.34
CA MET A 308 3.18 -13.68 13.19
C MET A 308 3.55 -12.53 14.12
N TYR A 309 2.53 -11.72 14.47
CA TYR A 309 2.68 -10.53 15.29
C TYR A 309 1.48 -10.33 16.23
N PRO A 310 1.42 -11.01 17.40
CA PRO A 310 0.56 -10.62 18.50
C PRO A 310 1.05 -9.32 19.13
N SER A 311 0.14 -8.37 19.37
CA SER A 311 0.45 -7.11 20.01
C SER A 311 -0.73 -6.55 20.81
N ALA A 312 -0.45 -5.74 21.81
CA ALA A 312 -1.43 -5.06 22.63
C ALA A 312 -0.97 -3.62 22.89
N GLY A 313 -1.90 -2.74 23.23
CA GLY A 313 -1.55 -1.35 23.47
C GLY A 313 -2.70 -0.50 23.97
N ALA A 314 -2.39 0.79 24.10
CA ALA A 314 -3.32 1.82 24.52
C ALA A 314 -3.35 2.96 23.49
N ASP A 315 -4.55 3.39 23.13
CA ASP A 315 -4.77 4.58 22.32
C ASP A 315 -5.18 5.73 23.22
N ILE A 316 -4.57 6.88 23.02
CA ILE A 316 -4.92 8.14 23.66
C ILE A 316 -5.56 9.04 22.60
N LYS A 317 -6.84 9.36 22.76
CA LYS A 317 -7.57 10.26 21.87
C LYS A 317 -7.23 11.70 22.23
N ILE A 318 -6.53 12.41 21.33
CA ILE A 318 -6.19 13.83 21.48
C ILE A 318 -7.38 14.68 21.05
N THR A 319 -8.00 14.29 19.94
CA THR A 319 -9.24 14.88 19.40
C THR A 319 -10.16 13.76 18.91
N ASP A 320 -11.37 14.09 18.46
CA ASP A 320 -12.27 13.12 17.81
C ASP A 320 -11.67 12.47 16.55
N LYS A 321 -10.65 13.11 15.95
CA LYS A 321 -10.03 12.65 14.69
C LYS A 321 -8.59 12.20 14.84
N ILE A 322 -7.88 12.64 15.88
CA ILE A 322 -6.45 12.39 16.03
C ILE A 322 -6.20 11.72 17.38
N GLY A 323 -5.37 10.71 17.38
CA GLY A 323 -4.91 10.01 18.57
C GLY A 323 -3.46 9.57 18.48
N LEU A 324 -2.90 9.23 19.60
CA LEU A 324 -1.60 8.58 19.76
C LEU A 324 -1.83 7.16 20.27
N SER A 325 -1.10 6.19 19.74
CA SER A 325 -1.08 4.81 20.21
C SER A 325 0.29 4.47 20.76
N LEU A 326 0.31 3.76 21.88
CA LEU A 326 1.49 3.07 22.40
C LEU A 326 1.20 1.58 22.39
N HIS A 327 2.12 0.79 21.87
CA HIS A 327 1.91 -0.66 21.76
C HIS A 327 3.20 -1.43 21.94
N GLY A 328 3.05 -2.70 22.27
CA GLY A 328 4.12 -3.67 22.35
C GLY A 328 3.63 -5.05 21.97
N GLY A 329 4.54 -5.93 21.62
CA GLY A 329 4.17 -7.25 21.15
C GLY A 329 5.36 -8.19 20.98
N TYR A 330 5.12 -9.22 20.21
CA TYR A 330 6.08 -10.24 19.90
C TYR A 330 6.05 -10.57 18.43
N HIS A 331 7.18 -10.45 17.77
CA HIS A 331 7.36 -10.81 16.37
C HIS A 331 8.09 -12.13 16.25
N ARG A 332 7.57 -13.05 15.43
CA ARG A 332 8.24 -14.32 15.15
C ARG A 332 8.14 -14.68 13.66
N ALA A 333 9.30 -14.95 13.07
CA ALA A 333 9.40 -15.57 11.76
C ALA A 333 9.21 -17.10 11.90
N ILE A 334 8.19 -17.64 11.23
CA ILE A 334 7.89 -19.07 11.24
C ILE A 334 8.75 -19.75 10.18
N GLY A 335 9.54 -20.76 10.57
CA GLY A 335 10.51 -21.41 9.66
C GLY A 335 11.86 -20.68 9.58
N GLY A 336 12.14 -19.77 10.50
CA GLY A 336 13.41 -19.09 10.69
C GLY A 336 13.79 -18.97 12.16
N THR A 337 14.91 -18.31 12.43
CA THR A 337 15.38 -18.08 13.80
C THR A 337 15.03 -16.70 14.35
N PHE A 338 14.47 -15.82 13.50
CA PHE A 338 14.21 -14.45 13.90
C PHE A 338 13.01 -14.35 14.83
N GLU A 339 13.26 -13.84 16.01
CA GLU A 339 12.26 -13.49 17.02
C GLU A 339 12.66 -12.21 17.75
N ALA A 340 11.66 -11.38 18.05
CA ALA A 340 11.88 -10.09 18.69
C ALA A 340 10.71 -9.69 19.59
N TYR A 341 11.00 -9.11 20.75
CA TYR A 341 10.01 -8.27 21.41
C TYR A 341 9.86 -6.97 20.63
N THR A 342 8.69 -6.37 20.69
CA THR A 342 8.43 -5.11 20.00
C THR A 342 7.89 -4.07 20.95
N SER A 343 8.22 -2.81 20.69
CA SER A 343 7.51 -1.66 21.23
C SER A 343 7.35 -0.63 20.13
N GLY A 344 6.36 0.24 20.25
CA GLY A 344 6.16 1.27 19.23
C GLY A 344 5.15 2.32 19.65
N PHE A 345 5.08 3.34 18.83
CA PHE A 345 4.04 4.35 18.91
C PHE A 345 3.49 4.66 17.51
N SER A 346 2.25 5.16 17.46
CA SER A 346 1.61 5.49 16.20
C SER A 346 0.80 6.77 16.30
N LEU A 347 0.82 7.57 15.24
CA LEU A 347 -0.10 8.68 15.07
C LEU A 347 -1.34 8.16 14.33
N LYS A 348 -2.52 8.28 14.95
CA LYS A 348 -3.80 7.76 14.44
C LYS A 348 -4.68 8.86 13.89
N TYR A 349 -5.32 8.57 12.76
CA TYR A 349 -6.43 9.34 12.23
C TYR A 349 -7.70 8.50 12.23
N TYR A 350 -8.74 8.95 12.95
CA TYR A 350 -10.03 8.29 13.03
C TYR A 350 -10.99 8.84 11.97
N GLY A 351 -11.44 7.96 11.09
CA GLY A 351 -12.37 8.26 10.00
C GLY A 351 -13.68 7.49 10.09
N LEU A 352 -14.68 7.99 9.41
CA LEU A 352 -15.93 7.31 9.13
C LEU A 352 -16.10 7.28 7.61
N SER A 353 -16.28 6.11 7.03
CA SER A 353 -16.50 5.93 5.60
C SER A 353 -17.84 5.29 5.33
N GLY A 354 -18.56 5.83 4.35
CA GLY A 354 -19.90 5.37 3.97
C GLY A 354 -20.95 5.58 5.06
N GLY A 355 -22.21 5.72 4.68
CA GLY A 355 -23.32 5.89 5.58
C GLY A 355 -23.39 7.25 6.30
N VAL A 356 -24.21 7.34 7.33
CA VAL A 356 -24.42 8.55 8.14
C VAL A 356 -24.05 8.31 9.59
N THR A 357 -23.72 9.37 10.32
CA THR A 357 -23.33 9.31 11.75
C THR A 357 -24.48 8.98 12.68
N HIS A 358 -25.70 9.37 12.29
CA HIS A 358 -26.92 9.08 13.04
C HIS A 358 -28.04 8.70 12.07
N PRO A 359 -28.91 7.71 12.41
CA PRO A 359 -30.13 7.47 11.63
C PRO A 359 -30.93 8.78 11.59
N PHE A 360 -31.48 9.09 10.41
CA PHE A 360 -32.30 10.28 10.22
C PHE A 360 -33.41 10.32 11.28
N THR A 361 -33.33 11.27 12.20
CA THR A 361 -34.51 11.75 12.90
C THR A 361 -35.08 12.87 12.06
N SER A 362 -36.37 12.87 11.82
CA SER A 362 -37.13 13.65 10.84
C SER A 362 -36.95 15.19 10.81
N GLU A 363 -35.96 15.74 11.50
CA GLU A 363 -35.77 17.18 11.63
C GLU A 363 -34.35 17.71 11.29
N LYS A 364 -33.38 16.82 10.95
CA LYS A 364 -32.02 17.27 10.64
C LYS A 364 -31.46 16.62 9.38
N ALA A 365 -31.27 17.41 8.35
CA ALA A 365 -30.53 17.02 7.16
C ALA A 365 -29.08 16.60 7.53
N ALA A 366 -28.62 15.46 7.02
CA ALA A 366 -27.24 15.03 7.22
C ALA A 366 -26.31 15.77 6.27
N THR A 367 -25.21 16.33 6.79
CA THR A 367 -24.18 16.98 5.97
C THR A 367 -23.07 15.98 5.66
N ILE A 368 -22.73 15.86 4.38
CA ILE A 368 -21.63 15.03 3.89
C ILE A 368 -20.58 15.92 3.28
N LYS A 369 -19.32 15.64 3.64
CA LYS A 369 -18.17 16.25 2.96
C LYS A 369 -17.55 15.19 2.05
N THR A 370 -17.40 15.53 0.78
CA THR A 370 -16.64 14.71 -0.17
C THR A 370 -15.15 14.98 -0.05
N GLN A 371 -14.35 13.95 -0.26
CA GLN A 371 -12.90 14.00 -0.15
C GLN A 371 -12.26 13.48 -1.42
N GLY A 372 -11.47 14.30 -2.09
CA GLY A 372 -10.75 13.90 -3.30
C GLY A 372 -9.66 12.88 -3.01
N ILE A 373 -9.64 11.80 -3.80
CA ILE A 373 -8.57 10.80 -3.83
C ILE A 373 -8.10 10.65 -5.27
N GLU A 374 -6.79 10.55 -5.45
CA GLU A 374 -6.15 10.21 -6.73
C GLU A 374 -5.36 8.92 -6.54
N LEU A 375 -5.68 7.89 -7.32
CA LEU A 375 -4.96 6.63 -7.37
C LEU A 375 -4.08 6.65 -8.61
N ILE A 376 -2.77 6.54 -8.44
CA ILE A 376 -1.80 6.73 -9.51
C ILE A 376 -0.95 5.47 -9.64
N ALA A 377 -0.96 4.86 -10.82
CA ALA A 377 0.00 3.83 -11.21
C ALA A 377 1.02 4.46 -12.14
N GLN A 378 2.30 4.38 -11.79
CA GLN A 378 3.35 5.07 -12.52
C GLN A 378 4.61 4.21 -12.71
N ASN A 379 5.28 4.43 -13.83
CA ASN A 379 6.65 4.03 -14.05
C ASN A 379 7.58 5.13 -13.55
N GLN A 380 8.58 4.76 -12.76
CA GLN A 380 9.62 5.65 -12.28
C GLN A 380 10.97 5.19 -12.85
N THR A 381 11.72 6.11 -13.42
CA THR A 381 13.09 5.89 -13.87
C THR A 381 14.02 6.76 -13.05
N TYR A 382 14.93 6.13 -12.34
CA TYR A 382 16.01 6.79 -11.59
C TYR A 382 17.31 6.60 -12.36
N PHE A 383 18.04 7.68 -12.59
CA PHE A 383 19.26 7.68 -13.38
C PHE A 383 20.48 7.56 -12.49
N ASP A 384 21.44 6.74 -12.91
CA ASP A 384 22.75 6.60 -12.28
C ASP A 384 22.70 6.31 -10.76
N VAL A 385 21.88 5.34 -10.37
CA VAL A 385 21.67 4.98 -8.97
C VAL A 385 22.90 4.27 -8.41
N ALA A 386 23.47 4.79 -7.31
CA ALA A 386 24.58 4.18 -6.59
C ALA A 386 24.24 2.79 -6.04
N LYS A 387 25.15 1.81 -6.21
CA LYS A 387 24.94 0.40 -5.84
C LYS A 387 26.17 -0.19 -5.17
N PHE A 388 25.95 -1.10 -4.22
CA PHE A 388 27.01 -1.85 -3.57
C PHE A 388 27.62 -2.90 -4.51
N GLY A 389 28.94 -2.84 -4.71
CA GLY A 389 29.73 -3.86 -5.39
C GLY A 389 29.49 -4.02 -6.90
N ILE A 390 28.78 -3.09 -7.52
CA ILE A 390 28.60 -2.97 -8.98
C ILE A 390 28.54 -1.48 -9.36
N PRO A 391 28.86 -1.13 -10.62
CA PRO A 391 28.73 0.26 -11.06
C PRO A 391 27.31 0.81 -10.91
N ALA A 392 27.22 2.10 -10.67
CA ALA A 392 25.95 2.81 -10.71
C ALA A 392 25.27 2.62 -12.07
N SER A 393 23.95 2.55 -12.06
CA SER A 393 23.16 2.38 -13.29
C SER A 393 21.70 2.72 -13.07
N ASP A 394 20.99 2.92 -14.17
CA ASP A 394 19.57 3.26 -14.15
C ASP A 394 18.73 2.15 -13.51
N LEU A 395 17.66 2.59 -12.87
CA LEU A 395 16.71 1.74 -12.17
C LEU A 395 15.28 2.10 -12.58
N GLN A 396 14.47 1.10 -12.94
CA GLN A 396 13.06 1.31 -13.25
C GLN A 396 12.18 0.61 -12.21
N LEU A 397 11.19 1.35 -11.72
CA LEU A 397 10.24 0.88 -10.71
C LEU A 397 8.82 1.03 -11.21
N ILE A 398 7.98 0.07 -10.82
CA ILE A 398 6.53 0.26 -10.79
C ILE A 398 6.15 0.86 -9.44
N ALA A 399 5.34 1.90 -9.45
CA ALA A 399 4.89 2.60 -8.26
C ALA A 399 3.37 2.71 -8.22
N LEU A 400 2.81 2.51 -7.04
CA LEU A 400 1.42 2.82 -6.72
C LEU A 400 1.41 3.95 -5.72
N LYS A 401 0.74 5.05 -6.06
CA LYS A 401 0.68 6.27 -5.26
C LYS A 401 -0.77 6.65 -5.02
N ILE A 402 -1.06 7.12 -3.83
CA ILE A 402 -2.37 7.65 -3.43
C ILE A 402 -2.17 9.08 -2.96
N ASN A 403 -2.90 10.02 -3.56
CA ASN A 403 -3.01 11.39 -3.08
C ASN A 403 -4.37 11.57 -2.40
N TYR A 404 -4.37 12.07 -1.17
CA TYR A 404 -5.55 12.38 -0.38
C TYR A 404 -5.64 13.89 -0.21
N SER A 405 -6.63 14.53 -0.81
CA SER A 405 -6.78 15.99 -0.84
C SER A 405 -7.20 16.51 0.54
N LEU A 406 -6.40 17.34 1.17
CA LEU A 406 -6.76 18.07 2.40
C LEU A 406 -7.61 19.30 2.10
N THR A 407 -7.25 19.98 1.02
CA THR A 407 -7.98 21.13 0.46
C THR A 407 -8.04 20.98 -1.07
N ASN A 408 -8.57 21.96 -1.77
CA ASN A 408 -8.53 21.97 -3.24
C ASN A 408 -7.10 22.01 -3.81
N ARG A 409 -6.14 22.48 -3.03
CA ARG A 409 -4.73 22.64 -3.45
C ARG A 409 -3.75 21.75 -2.70
N LEU A 410 -3.96 21.54 -1.40
CA LEU A 410 -3.06 20.75 -0.55
C LEU A 410 -3.51 19.29 -0.50
N TYR A 411 -2.55 18.39 -0.58
CA TYR A 411 -2.78 16.95 -0.40
C TYR A 411 -1.65 16.30 0.38
N VAL A 412 -1.94 15.17 1.01
CA VAL A 412 -0.95 14.23 1.52
C VAL A 412 -0.85 13.06 0.56
N MET A 413 0.32 12.45 0.47
CA MET A 413 0.54 11.32 -0.41
C MET A 413 1.20 10.15 0.32
N GLY A 414 0.87 8.94 -0.14
CA GLY A 414 1.57 7.71 0.16
C GLY A 414 1.94 6.99 -1.13
N GLU A 415 3.13 6.40 -1.18
CA GLU A 415 3.63 5.69 -2.35
C GLU A 415 4.38 4.43 -1.93
N ALA A 416 4.18 3.35 -2.67
CA ALA A 416 5.00 2.15 -2.62
C ALA A 416 5.53 1.83 -4.02
N SER A 417 6.82 1.53 -4.12
CA SER A 417 7.51 1.32 -5.40
C SER A 417 8.44 0.12 -5.32
N PHE A 418 8.47 -0.68 -6.38
CA PHE A 418 9.30 -1.87 -6.49
C PHE A 418 10.04 -1.91 -7.82
N ALA A 419 11.31 -2.28 -7.78
CA ALA A 419 12.14 -2.39 -8.96
C ALA A 419 11.70 -3.56 -9.84
N TYR A 420 11.64 -3.32 -11.15
CA TYR A 420 11.37 -4.35 -12.15
C TYR A 420 12.49 -4.45 -13.21
N LYS A 421 13.40 -3.48 -13.26
CA LYS A 421 14.54 -3.47 -14.18
C LYS A 421 15.70 -2.69 -13.58
N GLY A 422 16.96 -3.04 -13.93
CA GLY A 422 18.17 -2.34 -13.50
C GLY A 422 19.07 -3.16 -12.57
N LYS A 423 19.00 -4.50 -12.60
CA LYS A 423 19.83 -5.42 -11.77
C LYS A 423 19.71 -5.13 -10.26
N SER A 424 18.55 -4.68 -9.83
CA SER A 424 18.25 -4.29 -8.45
C SER A 424 16.93 -4.94 -7.96
N GLY A 425 16.65 -6.15 -8.39
CA GLY A 425 15.52 -6.92 -7.89
C GLY A 425 15.57 -7.03 -6.37
N GLY A 426 14.44 -6.79 -5.72
CA GLY A 426 14.34 -6.66 -4.28
C GLY A 426 14.58 -5.24 -3.75
N TYR A 427 14.86 -4.25 -4.60
CA TYR A 427 14.78 -2.86 -4.17
C TYR A 427 13.32 -2.40 -4.14
N ALA A 428 12.96 -1.84 -3.02
CA ALA A 428 11.66 -1.22 -2.80
C ALA A 428 11.81 0.05 -1.97
N HIS A 429 10.83 0.96 -2.11
CA HIS A 429 10.68 2.07 -1.18
C HIS A 429 9.22 2.38 -0.89
N GLY A 430 8.96 2.86 0.33
CA GLY A 430 7.71 3.42 0.78
C GLY A 430 7.91 4.88 1.18
N LEU A 431 7.13 5.81 0.61
CA LEU A 431 7.26 7.24 0.85
C LEU A 431 5.93 7.83 1.31
N PHE A 432 6.02 8.77 2.26
CA PHE A 432 4.92 9.63 2.67
C PHE A 432 5.31 11.09 2.40
N GLY A 433 4.34 11.92 2.06
CA GLY A 433 4.66 13.31 1.76
C GLY A 433 3.46 14.22 1.70
N MET A 434 3.76 15.44 1.39
CA MET A 434 2.77 16.49 1.17
C MET A 434 3.06 17.20 -0.14
N GLY A 435 1.99 17.63 -0.81
CA GLY A 435 2.11 18.38 -2.05
C GLY A 435 1.09 19.48 -2.17
N ILE A 436 1.40 20.40 -3.06
CA ILE A 436 0.53 21.47 -3.48
C ILE A 436 0.29 21.36 -4.98
N LYS A 437 -0.94 21.59 -5.43
CA LYS A 437 -1.31 21.63 -6.85
C LYS A 437 -1.99 22.94 -7.22
N SER A 438 -1.78 23.35 -8.47
CA SER A 438 -2.48 24.51 -9.03
C SER A 438 -3.96 24.19 -9.26
N ASN A 439 -4.76 25.24 -9.41
CA ASN A 439 -6.03 25.08 -10.11
C ASN A 439 -5.77 24.65 -11.56
N PRO A 440 -6.68 23.87 -12.18
CA PRO A 440 -6.59 23.56 -13.59
C PRO A 440 -6.58 24.83 -14.46
N PHE A 441 -5.84 24.77 -15.56
CA PHE A 441 -5.70 25.85 -16.55
C PHE A 441 -5.75 25.29 -17.99
N LEU A 442 -5.76 26.17 -19.01
CA LEU A 442 -5.93 25.80 -20.42
C LEU A 442 -7.15 24.89 -20.64
N ASN A 443 -8.34 25.47 -20.42
CA ASN A 443 -9.63 24.76 -20.52
C ASN A 443 -9.72 23.54 -19.59
N ASP A 444 -9.23 23.66 -18.36
CA ASP A 444 -9.20 22.62 -17.33
C ASP A 444 -8.39 21.35 -17.69
N LYS A 445 -7.56 21.43 -18.74
CA LYS A 445 -6.79 20.29 -19.21
C LYS A 445 -5.48 20.08 -18.48
N PHE A 446 -4.90 21.10 -17.87
CA PHE A 446 -3.60 21.00 -17.24
C PHE A 446 -3.63 21.48 -15.79
N SER A 447 -2.84 20.86 -14.94
CA SER A 447 -2.49 21.37 -13.62
C SER A 447 -1.04 21.01 -13.30
N VAL A 448 -0.35 21.86 -12.53
CA VAL A 448 1.01 21.60 -12.06
C VAL A 448 0.99 21.29 -10.57
N PHE A 449 1.98 20.56 -10.10
CA PHE A 449 2.14 20.25 -8.69
C PHE A 449 3.61 20.26 -8.27
N ALA A 450 3.81 20.46 -6.99
CA ALA A 450 5.07 20.25 -6.30
C ALA A 450 4.82 19.47 -5.02
N GLU A 451 5.69 18.52 -4.71
CA GLU A 451 5.58 17.68 -3.51
C GLU A 451 6.94 17.37 -2.92
N THR A 452 6.98 17.09 -1.65
CA THR A 452 8.14 16.54 -0.97
C THR A 452 7.70 15.32 -0.18
N SER A 453 8.46 14.26 -0.33
CA SER A 453 8.21 12.99 0.37
C SER A 453 9.46 12.51 1.10
N VAL A 454 9.24 11.80 2.19
CA VAL A 454 10.25 11.14 3.00
C VAL A 454 9.78 9.72 3.29
N GLY A 455 10.71 8.81 3.46
CA GLY A 455 10.35 7.44 3.80
C GLY A 455 11.54 6.51 3.84
N VAL A 456 11.27 5.25 3.58
CA VAL A 456 12.24 4.18 3.77
C VAL A 456 12.40 3.36 2.49
N ALA A 457 13.62 2.91 2.25
CA ALA A 457 13.97 2.11 1.08
C ALA A 457 15.04 1.07 1.42
N GLY A 458 15.10 0.03 0.61
CA GLY A 458 16.19 -0.92 0.74
C GLY A 458 16.13 -2.09 -0.23
N GLY A 459 17.15 -2.93 -0.17
CA GLY A 459 17.27 -4.10 -1.03
C GLY A 459 18.00 -3.85 -2.35
N GLY A 460 18.04 -4.85 -3.20
CA GLY A 460 18.51 -4.76 -4.58
C GLY A 460 19.92 -4.21 -4.81
N ARG A 461 20.82 -4.25 -3.81
CA ARG A 461 22.15 -3.63 -3.82
C ARG A 461 22.16 -2.09 -3.91
N VAL A 462 21.03 -1.41 -3.88
CA VAL A 462 21.01 0.05 -3.89
C VAL A 462 21.63 0.58 -2.59
N ASP A 463 22.54 1.54 -2.72
CA ASP A 463 23.27 2.09 -1.59
C ASP A 463 22.46 3.22 -0.91
N SER A 464 21.36 2.80 -0.29
CA SER A 464 20.50 3.68 0.50
C SER A 464 20.93 3.82 1.97
N GLY A 465 22.11 3.29 2.34
CA GLY A 465 22.61 3.29 3.70
C GLY A 465 21.68 2.57 4.66
N GLU A 466 21.20 3.25 5.70
CA GLU A 466 20.22 2.73 6.65
C GLU A 466 18.79 2.74 6.10
N GLY A 467 18.54 3.35 4.94
CA GLY A 467 17.28 3.26 4.20
C GLY A 467 16.46 4.54 4.16
N VAL A 468 16.82 5.60 4.83
CA VAL A 468 16.06 6.87 4.79
C VAL A 468 16.19 7.52 3.41
N LEU A 469 15.07 7.94 2.83
CA LEU A 469 14.99 8.67 1.57
C LEU A 469 14.23 9.98 1.72
N ILE A 470 14.67 10.98 0.94
CA ILE A 470 13.98 12.25 0.74
C ILE A 470 13.85 12.48 -0.77
N ARG A 471 12.65 12.86 -1.22
CA ARG A 471 12.39 13.08 -2.65
C ARG A 471 11.48 14.31 -2.90
N PRO A 472 12.06 15.49 -3.18
CA PRO A 472 11.33 16.59 -3.80
C PRO A 472 10.98 16.25 -5.25
N THR A 473 9.78 16.61 -5.70
CA THR A 473 9.26 16.31 -7.03
C THR A 473 8.40 17.47 -7.53
N VAL A 474 8.50 17.78 -8.81
CA VAL A 474 7.60 18.71 -9.51
C VAL A 474 7.02 18.03 -10.73
N GLY A 475 5.80 18.39 -11.10
CA GLY A 475 5.17 17.71 -12.22
C GLY A 475 3.95 18.43 -12.78
N ILE A 476 3.41 17.83 -13.83
CA ILE A 476 2.25 18.28 -14.57
C ILE A 476 1.26 17.13 -14.74
N ASN A 477 -0.02 17.44 -14.62
CA ASN A 477 -1.10 16.53 -14.96
C ASN A 477 -1.77 17.01 -16.25
N PHE A 478 -2.02 16.08 -17.15
CA PHE A 478 -2.87 16.26 -18.32
C PHE A 478 -4.20 15.53 -18.08
N HIS A 479 -5.28 16.28 -17.91
CA HIS A 479 -6.61 15.77 -17.63
C HIS A 479 -7.29 15.28 -18.90
N LEU A 480 -7.38 13.94 -19.08
CA LEU A 480 -8.04 13.30 -20.21
C LEU A 480 -9.56 13.41 -20.07
N THR A 481 -10.05 13.15 -18.86
CA THR A 481 -11.45 13.25 -18.47
C THR A 481 -11.54 13.83 -17.05
N GLU A 482 -12.75 13.94 -16.50
CA GLU A 482 -12.94 14.34 -15.11
C GLU A 482 -12.27 13.38 -14.13
N ASP A 483 -12.25 12.08 -14.46
CA ASP A 483 -11.78 11.01 -13.58
C ASP A 483 -10.38 10.48 -13.95
N PHE A 484 -9.85 10.77 -15.14
CA PHE A 484 -8.56 10.25 -15.60
C PHE A 484 -7.59 11.37 -15.99
N SER A 485 -6.33 11.20 -15.61
CA SER A 485 -5.22 12.09 -15.99
C SER A 485 -3.97 11.30 -16.28
N ILE A 486 -3.14 11.81 -17.20
CA ILE A 486 -1.74 11.41 -17.33
C ILE A 486 -0.92 12.36 -16.48
N GLN A 487 -0.01 11.82 -15.68
CA GLN A 487 0.91 12.58 -14.85
C GLN A 487 2.34 12.38 -15.35
N ALA A 488 3.08 13.46 -15.52
CA ALA A 488 4.52 13.44 -15.76
C ALA A 488 5.22 14.27 -14.69
N SER A 489 6.32 13.77 -14.13
CA SER A 489 7.04 14.48 -13.07
C SER A 489 8.52 14.16 -13.07
N GLY A 490 9.30 15.04 -12.47
CA GLY A 490 10.73 14.86 -12.24
C GLY A 490 11.13 15.36 -10.87
N GLY A 491 12.22 14.83 -10.36
CA GLY A 491 12.72 15.19 -9.04
C GLY A 491 14.11 14.63 -8.77
N GLN A 492 14.50 14.72 -7.51
CA GLN A 492 15.77 14.22 -7.01
C GLN A 492 15.50 13.29 -5.83
N MET A 493 16.04 12.08 -5.87
CA MET A 493 16.01 11.15 -4.75
C MET A 493 17.36 11.19 -4.03
N VAL A 494 17.33 11.43 -2.73
CA VAL A 494 18.53 11.53 -1.90
C VAL A 494 18.40 10.61 -0.70
N SER A 495 19.46 9.83 -0.44
CA SER A 495 19.63 9.11 0.83
C SER A 495 20.61 9.85 1.72
N PRO A 496 20.17 10.46 2.84
CA PRO A 496 21.06 11.20 3.73
C PRO A 496 22.17 10.35 4.39
N PHE A 497 21.93 9.04 4.51
CA PHE A 497 22.85 8.08 5.17
C PHE A 497 23.44 7.06 4.20
N GLY A 498 23.27 7.25 2.88
CA GLY A 498 23.79 6.41 1.82
C GLY A 498 24.36 7.25 0.68
N ASN A 499 24.70 6.59 -0.43
CA ASN A 499 25.29 7.25 -1.60
C ASN A 499 24.27 7.51 -2.72
N VAL A 500 22.97 7.26 -2.49
CA VAL A 500 21.94 7.56 -3.49
C VAL A 500 21.74 9.06 -3.56
N ASN A 501 21.99 9.61 -4.76
CA ASN A 501 21.68 10.98 -5.14
C ASN A 501 21.34 10.97 -6.64
N SER A 502 20.10 10.65 -6.96
CA SER A 502 19.66 10.27 -8.30
C SER A 502 18.52 11.15 -8.79
N THR A 503 18.67 11.73 -9.97
CA THR A 503 17.57 12.39 -10.68
C THR A 503 16.56 11.33 -11.12
N ASN A 504 15.27 11.68 -11.09
CA ASN A 504 14.23 10.77 -11.56
C ASN A 504 13.27 11.45 -12.52
N PHE A 505 12.66 10.59 -13.36
CA PHE A 505 11.55 10.93 -14.22
C PHE A 505 10.43 9.89 -14.04
N ASN A 506 9.20 10.36 -13.86
CA ASN A 506 8.05 9.51 -13.63
C ASN A 506 6.95 9.83 -14.64
N ILE A 507 6.28 8.78 -15.13
CA ILE A 507 5.08 8.89 -15.96
C ILE A 507 4.04 7.92 -15.44
N GLY A 508 2.79 8.36 -15.32
CA GLY A 508 1.73 7.54 -14.77
C GLY A 508 0.34 7.91 -15.23
N LEU A 509 -0.57 6.98 -14.97
CA LEU A 509 -2.00 7.17 -15.13
C LEU A 509 -2.62 7.37 -13.75
N SER A 510 -3.41 8.44 -13.61
CA SER A 510 -4.14 8.78 -12.39
C SER A 510 -5.63 8.56 -12.59
N TYR A 511 -6.27 7.83 -11.67
CA TYR A 511 -7.71 7.72 -11.52
C TYR A 511 -8.15 8.56 -10.32
N ARG A 512 -9.06 9.50 -10.54
CA ARG A 512 -9.48 10.52 -9.58
C ARG A 512 -10.94 10.35 -9.22
N VAL A 513 -11.23 10.28 -7.93
CA VAL A 513 -12.59 10.12 -7.41
C VAL A 513 -12.77 10.93 -6.14
N SER A 514 -14.01 11.13 -5.75
CA SER A 514 -14.35 11.66 -4.42
C SER A 514 -14.98 10.56 -3.58
N ILE A 515 -14.43 10.31 -2.42
CA ILE A 515 -15.05 9.47 -1.40
C ILE A 515 -15.97 10.30 -0.52
N LEU A 516 -16.91 9.62 0.10
CA LEU A 516 -17.96 10.23 0.92
C LEU A 516 -17.58 10.06 2.38
N ASN A 517 -17.30 11.14 3.06
CA ASN A 517 -17.03 11.17 4.49
C ASN A 517 -18.23 11.72 5.23
N SER A 518 -18.81 10.90 6.11
CA SER A 518 -19.86 11.38 7.01
C SER A 518 -19.28 12.39 8.02
N ARG A 519 -19.97 13.51 8.21
CA ARG A 519 -19.70 14.43 9.33
C ARG A 519 -20.65 14.12 10.49
N LYS A 520 -20.12 14.31 11.72
CA LYS A 520 -20.93 14.35 12.94
C LYS A 520 -21.76 15.64 12.98
#